data_969801e678aee398d2819d322e58e901
#
_entry.id   969801e678aee398d2819d322e58e901
#
_cell.length_a   1.000
_cell.length_b   1.000
_cell.length_c   1.000
_cell.angle_alpha   90.00
_cell.angle_beta   90.00
_cell.angle_gamma   90.00
#
_symmetry.space_group_name_H-M   'P 1'
#
loop_
_entity.id
_entity.type
_entity.pdbx_description
1 polymer ?
#
loop_
_entity_poly.entity_id
_entity_poly.type
_entity_poly.pdbx_seq_one_letter_code
_entity_poly.pdbx_strand_id
1 'polypeptide(L)'
;MLDSIRKPIQTELENYQQHFRSVLQSDNSLLAAALEHLTRRLGKMMRPTLVLLCAREGGEVTPAAMHAAAGLEMLHTASLVHDDVVDESDMRRGQRSVNALFDNKAAVLVGDFITSKALSEIVQTRSLEAVERTAWLGQTLADGELLQLSNTQRSTFCQDAYFEVISKKTAALFSTCARLGARLGGADEATVSCLEHFGHLVGLCFQLRDDIFDFDESLNVGKPKGNDLREGKLTLPVLHALDGCDDYHRRLALKVRAHEASRLEIQELVDFTIQRGGIAYAESEMQRLRAEALELLHGLHDHEVAQALALFLDYVVQRNL
;
A
#
# COMPACT_ATOMS: atom_id res chain seq x y z
N MET A 1 8.50 -15.45 10.65
CA MET A 1 7.79 -14.20 11.00
C MET A 1 6.34 -14.21 10.49
N LEU A 2 6.04 -14.41 9.19
CA LEU A 2 4.66 -14.42 8.68
C LEU A 2 3.75 -15.44 9.38
N ASP A 3 4.24 -16.64 9.67
CA ASP A 3 3.45 -17.67 10.39
C ASP A 3 3.11 -17.22 11.82
N SER A 4 4.03 -16.55 12.51
CA SER A 4 3.77 -16.01 13.86
C SER A 4 2.73 -14.89 13.83
N ILE A 5 2.75 -14.03 12.81
CA ILE A 5 1.74 -12.97 12.61
C ILE A 5 0.35 -13.57 12.40
N ARG A 6 0.27 -14.66 11.65
CA ARG A 6 -1.01 -15.29 11.23
C ARG A 6 -1.58 -16.26 12.26
N LYS A 7 -0.78 -16.66 13.24
CA LYS A 7 -1.17 -17.68 14.22
C LYS A 7 -2.53 -17.40 14.88
N PRO A 8 -2.87 -16.18 15.35
CA PRO A 8 -4.15 -15.91 16.00
C PRO A 8 -5.37 -16.01 15.08
N ILE A 9 -5.15 -15.98 13.75
CA ILE A 9 -6.21 -15.92 12.71
C ILE A 9 -6.00 -16.97 11.62
N GLN A 10 -5.30 -18.05 11.91
CA GLN A 10 -4.90 -19.01 10.86
C GLN A 10 -6.10 -19.63 10.14
N THR A 11 -7.10 -20.09 10.89
CA THR A 11 -8.33 -20.71 10.34
C THR A 11 -9.13 -19.68 9.52
N GLU A 12 -9.25 -18.47 10.03
CA GLU A 12 -9.98 -17.38 9.39
C GLU A 12 -9.28 -16.96 8.09
N LEU A 13 -7.96 -16.94 8.07
CA LEU A 13 -7.18 -16.63 6.88
C LEU A 13 -7.30 -17.73 5.80
N GLU A 14 -7.37 -18.99 6.19
CA GLU A 14 -7.63 -20.11 5.27
C GLU A 14 -9.04 -20.01 4.67
N ASN A 15 -10.06 -19.73 5.49
CA ASN A 15 -11.42 -19.49 5.05
C ASN A 15 -11.52 -18.28 4.12
N TYR A 16 -10.82 -17.19 4.45
CA TYR A 16 -10.70 -16.02 3.60
C TYR A 16 -10.15 -16.35 2.21
N GLN A 17 -9.08 -17.16 2.13
CA GLN A 17 -8.48 -17.52 0.84
C GLN A 17 -9.44 -18.30 -0.05
N GLN A 18 -10.23 -19.21 0.54
CA GLN A 18 -11.26 -19.96 -0.19
C GLN A 18 -12.38 -19.03 -0.66
N HIS A 19 -12.87 -18.15 0.22
CA HIS A 19 -13.90 -17.16 -0.10
C HIS A 19 -13.44 -16.22 -1.23
N PHE A 20 -12.24 -15.62 -1.11
CA PHE A 20 -11.68 -14.70 -2.11
C PHE A 20 -11.61 -15.33 -3.52
N ARG A 21 -11.16 -16.59 -3.60
CA ARG A 21 -11.10 -17.32 -4.86
C ARG A 21 -12.49 -17.65 -5.42
N SER A 22 -13.47 -17.95 -4.57
CA SER A 22 -14.83 -18.30 -5.00
C SER A 22 -15.56 -17.08 -5.57
N VAL A 23 -15.29 -15.88 -5.08
CA VAL A 23 -15.94 -14.65 -5.53
C VAL A 23 -15.37 -14.14 -6.86
N LEU A 24 -14.07 -14.34 -7.11
CA LEU A 24 -13.39 -13.92 -8.33
C LEU A 24 -13.46 -14.98 -9.43
N GLN A 25 -14.68 -15.27 -9.88
CA GLN A 25 -14.97 -16.20 -10.98
C GLN A 25 -15.86 -15.54 -12.02
N SER A 26 -15.77 -15.98 -13.27
CA SER A 26 -16.60 -15.51 -14.39
C SER A 26 -16.78 -16.60 -15.44
N ASP A 27 -17.95 -16.61 -16.09
CA ASP A 27 -18.24 -17.46 -17.26
C ASP A 27 -17.68 -16.86 -18.58
N ASN A 28 -17.28 -15.59 -18.59
CA ASN A 28 -16.61 -14.97 -19.74
C ASN A 28 -15.16 -15.47 -19.80
N SER A 29 -14.78 -16.14 -20.87
CA SER A 29 -13.49 -16.82 -21.01
C SER A 29 -12.28 -15.88 -20.88
N LEU A 30 -12.35 -14.65 -21.43
CA LEU A 30 -11.28 -13.67 -21.33
C LEU A 30 -11.14 -13.17 -19.91
N LEU A 31 -12.26 -12.83 -19.27
CA LEU A 31 -12.28 -12.37 -17.88
C LEU A 31 -11.81 -13.48 -16.94
N ALA A 32 -12.28 -14.73 -17.13
CA ALA A 32 -11.83 -15.87 -16.33
C ALA A 32 -10.31 -16.08 -16.41
N ALA A 33 -9.73 -15.98 -17.61
CA ALA A 33 -8.28 -16.09 -17.80
C ALA A 33 -7.51 -14.96 -17.10
N ALA A 34 -8.01 -13.72 -17.12
CA ALA A 34 -7.40 -12.58 -16.43
C ALA A 34 -7.49 -12.73 -14.91
N LEU A 35 -8.65 -13.14 -14.38
CA LEU A 35 -8.84 -13.40 -12.94
C LEU A 35 -7.98 -14.56 -12.44
N GLU A 36 -7.87 -15.65 -13.21
CA GLU A 36 -6.97 -16.75 -12.90
C GLU A 36 -5.51 -16.27 -12.84
N HIS A 37 -5.07 -15.46 -13.81
CA HIS A 37 -3.74 -14.89 -13.83
C HIS A 37 -3.47 -14.06 -12.55
N LEU A 38 -4.37 -13.18 -12.15
CA LEU A 38 -4.25 -12.35 -10.95
C LEU A 38 -4.24 -13.18 -9.66
N THR A 39 -5.05 -14.24 -9.59
CA THR A 39 -5.20 -15.07 -8.38
C THR A 39 -4.11 -16.15 -8.22
N ARG A 40 -3.31 -16.43 -9.24
CA ARG A 40 -2.16 -17.36 -9.15
C ARG A 40 -1.13 -16.92 -8.10
N ARG A 41 -0.92 -15.60 -7.93
CA ARG A 41 0.02 -15.03 -6.96
C ARG A 41 -0.67 -13.97 -6.11
N LEU A 42 -1.46 -14.40 -5.12
CA LEU A 42 -2.18 -13.53 -4.17
C LEU A 42 -1.27 -12.67 -3.29
N GLY A 43 0.07 -12.76 -3.46
CA GLY A 43 1.02 -12.01 -2.66
C GLY A 43 1.03 -12.43 -1.19
N LYS A 44 1.48 -11.51 -0.34
CA LYS A 44 1.68 -11.78 1.10
C LYS A 44 0.41 -11.56 1.93
N MET A 45 -0.72 -11.19 1.32
CA MET A 45 -2.05 -10.97 1.96
C MET A 45 -1.98 -10.07 3.20
N MET A 46 -1.18 -9.01 3.15
CA MET A 46 -0.96 -8.13 4.30
C MET A 46 -2.27 -7.44 4.75
N ARG A 47 -3.04 -6.94 3.80
CA ARG A 47 -4.30 -6.22 4.10
C ARG A 47 -5.38 -7.10 4.71
N PRO A 48 -5.71 -8.27 4.12
CA PRO A 48 -6.62 -9.21 4.78
C PRO A 48 -6.15 -9.63 6.17
N THR A 49 -4.84 -9.91 6.33
CA THR A 49 -4.26 -10.23 7.64
C THR A 49 -4.52 -9.13 8.66
N LEU A 50 -4.34 -7.86 8.28
CA LEU A 50 -4.61 -6.71 9.16
C LEU A 50 -6.10 -6.61 9.52
N VAL A 51 -7.01 -6.75 8.54
CA VAL A 51 -8.47 -6.75 8.81
C VAL A 51 -8.84 -7.84 9.82
N LEU A 52 -8.34 -9.06 9.61
CA LEU A 52 -8.70 -10.21 10.47
C LEU A 52 -8.11 -10.10 11.88
N LEU A 53 -6.87 -9.60 12.02
CA LEU A 53 -6.27 -9.33 13.34
C LEU A 53 -7.04 -8.25 14.09
N CYS A 54 -7.39 -7.14 13.43
CA CYS A 54 -8.17 -6.08 14.06
C CYS A 54 -9.61 -6.54 14.40
N ALA A 55 -10.20 -7.42 13.58
CA ALA A 55 -11.51 -8.02 13.91
C ALA A 55 -11.40 -8.92 15.15
N ARG A 56 -10.35 -9.69 15.28
CA ARG A 56 -10.09 -10.55 16.45
C ARG A 56 -9.93 -9.72 17.73
N GLU A 57 -9.27 -8.57 17.68
CA GLU A 57 -9.22 -7.63 18.81
C GLU A 57 -10.60 -7.16 19.25
N GLY A 58 -11.55 -6.99 18.32
CA GLY A 58 -12.94 -6.64 18.63
C GLY A 58 -13.74 -7.76 19.30
N GLY A 59 -13.22 -8.98 19.32
CA GLY A 59 -13.84 -10.16 19.91
C GLY A 59 -13.78 -11.39 19.01
N GLU A 60 -14.33 -11.31 17.81
CA GLU A 60 -14.31 -12.42 16.86
C GLU A 60 -14.21 -11.95 15.40
N VAL A 61 -13.74 -12.83 14.53
CA VAL A 61 -13.77 -12.59 13.09
C VAL A 61 -15.15 -12.94 12.55
N THR A 62 -16.01 -11.93 12.44
CA THR A 62 -17.38 -12.09 11.94
C THR A 62 -17.40 -12.35 10.42
N PRO A 63 -18.51 -12.91 9.88
CA PRO A 63 -18.71 -12.98 8.42
C PRO A 63 -18.62 -11.59 7.74
N ALA A 64 -19.07 -10.52 8.41
CA ALA A 64 -18.98 -9.16 7.92
C ALA A 64 -17.51 -8.70 7.79
N ALA A 65 -16.65 -9.02 8.77
CA ALA A 65 -15.20 -8.73 8.68
C ALA A 65 -14.55 -9.52 7.53
N MET A 66 -15.00 -10.75 7.28
CA MET A 66 -14.52 -11.57 6.16
C MET A 66 -14.86 -10.92 4.80
N HIS A 67 -16.10 -10.47 4.62
CA HIS A 67 -16.52 -9.73 3.43
C HIS A 67 -15.77 -8.41 3.26
N ALA A 68 -15.52 -7.66 4.36
CA ALA A 68 -14.72 -6.44 4.30
C ALA A 68 -13.28 -6.72 3.88
N ALA A 69 -12.65 -7.77 4.41
CA ALA A 69 -11.31 -8.19 4.01
C ALA A 69 -11.23 -8.52 2.51
N ALA A 70 -12.23 -9.24 1.98
CA ALA A 70 -12.31 -9.57 0.57
C ALA A 70 -12.53 -8.32 -0.30
N GLY A 71 -13.48 -7.46 0.07
CA GLY A 71 -13.78 -6.23 -0.66
C GLY A 71 -12.58 -5.27 -0.72
N LEU A 72 -11.89 -5.06 0.40
CA LEU A 72 -10.73 -4.17 0.44
C LEU A 72 -9.52 -4.71 -0.35
N GLU A 73 -9.26 -6.02 -0.31
CA GLU A 73 -8.19 -6.63 -1.14
C GLU A 73 -8.55 -6.63 -2.63
N MET A 74 -9.85 -6.80 -2.98
CA MET A 74 -10.31 -6.64 -4.37
C MET A 74 -10.16 -5.20 -4.85
N LEU A 75 -10.53 -4.21 -4.05
CA LEU A 75 -10.35 -2.80 -4.39
C LEU A 75 -8.87 -2.48 -4.64
N HIS A 76 -7.98 -2.96 -3.77
CA HIS A 76 -6.54 -2.85 -3.98
C HIS A 76 -6.06 -3.56 -5.25
N THR A 77 -6.57 -4.76 -5.53
CA THR A 77 -6.21 -5.51 -6.75
C THR A 77 -6.64 -4.75 -8.01
N ALA A 78 -7.84 -4.17 -7.98
CA ALA A 78 -8.36 -3.34 -9.08
C ALA A 78 -7.49 -2.09 -9.29
N SER A 79 -7.11 -1.39 -8.21
CA SER A 79 -6.23 -0.21 -8.33
C SER A 79 -4.89 -0.60 -8.97
N LEU A 80 -4.27 -1.72 -8.57
CA LEU A 80 -3.03 -2.17 -9.19
C LEU A 80 -3.17 -2.48 -10.69
N VAL A 81 -4.33 -3.02 -11.12
CA VAL A 81 -4.58 -3.29 -12.55
C VAL A 81 -4.74 -1.99 -13.33
N HIS A 82 -5.40 -0.98 -12.75
CA HIS A 82 -5.53 0.34 -13.36
C HIS A 82 -4.20 1.10 -13.38
N ASP A 83 -3.42 1.04 -12.29
CA ASP A 83 -2.09 1.64 -12.19
C ASP A 83 -1.14 1.08 -13.25
N ASP A 84 -1.17 -0.25 -13.51
CA ASP A 84 -0.35 -0.86 -14.55
C ASP A 84 -0.66 -0.30 -15.96
N VAL A 85 -1.90 0.13 -16.19
CA VAL A 85 -2.28 0.80 -17.46
C VAL A 85 -1.81 2.25 -17.48
N VAL A 86 -1.96 2.98 -16.37
CA VAL A 86 -1.57 4.40 -16.25
C VAL A 86 -0.05 4.54 -16.33
N ASP A 87 0.69 3.65 -15.64
CA ASP A 87 2.16 3.64 -15.59
C ASP A 87 2.80 2.90 -16.79
N GLU A 88 1.99 2.40 -17.75
CA GLU A 88 2.45 1.58 -18.89
C GLU A 88 3.35 0.41 -18.47
N SER A 89 3.06 -0.20 -17.32
CA SER A 89 3.88 -1.25 -16.72
C SER A 89 3.63 -2.62 -17.36
N ASP A 90 4.69 -3.26 -17.85
CA ASP A 90 4.62 -4.61 -18.45
C ASP A 90 4.68 -5.73 -17.43
N MET A 91 5.15 -5.44 -16.21
CA MET A 91 5.46 -6.44 -15.20
C MET A 91 4.91 -6.06 -13.82
N ARG A 92 4.26 -7.02 -13.14
CA ARG A 92 3.78 -6.90 -11.76
C ARG A 92 4.10 -8.16 -10.95
N ARG A 93 4.73 -8.01 -9.79
CA ARG A 93 5.08 -9.14 -8.89
C ARG A 93 5.84 -10.28 -9.59
N GLY A 94 6.74 -9.95 -10.53
CA GLY A 94 7.55 -10.91 -11.27
C GLY A 94 6.80 -11.73 -12.33
N GLN A 95 5.62 -11.27 -12.76
CA GLN A 95 4.86 -11.81 -13.89
C GLN A 95 4.36 -10.66 -14.79
N ARG A 96 3.95 -10.98 -16.01
CA ARG A 96 3.39 -9.96 -16.92
C ARG A 96 2.13 -9.37 -16.31
N SER A 97 1.95 -8.05 -16.46
CA SER A 97 0.73 -7.33 -16.06
C SER A 97 -0.46 -7.72 -16.95
N VAL A 98 -1.69 -7.39 -16.53
CA VAL A 98 -2.91 -7.71 -17.28
C VAL A 98 -2.93 -6.97 -18.63
N ASN A 99 -2.54 -5.68 -18.64
CA ASN A 99 -2.44 -4.90 -19.88
C ASN A 99 -1.41 -5.48 -20.86
N ALA A 100 -0.27 -5.99 -20.36
CA ALA A 100 0.74 -6.62 -21.20
C ALA A 100 0.33 -7.98 -21.76
N LEU A 101 -0.62 -8.69 -21.11
CA LEU A 101 -1.14 -9.99 -21.57
C LEU A 101 -2.36 -9.87 -22.49
N PHE A 102 -3.27 -8.94 -22.18
CA PHE A 102 -4.60 -8.86 -22.80
C PHE A 102 -4.87 -7.53 -23.52
N ASP A 103 -4.10 -6.50 -23.32
CA ASP A 103 -4.18 -5.09 -23.74
C ASP A 103 -4.77 -4.15 -22.65
N ASN A 104 -4.57 -2.83 -22.86
CA ASN A 104 -5.03 -1.78 -21.94
C ASN A 104 -6.55 -1.77 -21.79
N LYS A 105 -7.30 -2.01 -22.86
CA LYS A 105 -8.77 -1.98 -22.85
C LYS A 105 -9.33 -3.12 -22.01
N ALA A 106 -8.77 -4.32 -22.15
CA ALA A 106 -9.15 -5.45 -21.31
C ALA A 106 -8.77 -5.22 -19.85
N ALA A 107 -7.58 -4.67 -19.58
CA ALA A 107 -7.14 -4.38 -18.22
C ALA A 107 -8.08 -3.40 -17.49
N VAL A 108 -8.48 -2.29 -18.14
CA VAL A 108 -9.44 -1.35 -17.56
C VAL A 108 -10.76 -2.05 -17.21
N LEU A 109 -11.32 -2.85 -18.13
CA LEU A 109 -12.58 -3.56 -17.87
C LEU A 109 -12.45 -4.65 -16.79
N VAL A 110 -11.31 -5.31 -16.69
CA VAL A 110 -11.02 -6.27 -15.61
C VAL A 110 -10.96 -5.53 -14.26
N GLY A 111 -10.30 -4.38 -14.19
CA GLY A 111 -10.26 -3.52 -13.00
C GLY A 111 -11.66 -3.07 -12.58
N ASP A 112 -12.51 -2.62 -13.52
CA ASP A 112 -13.90 -2.23 -13.26
C ASP A 112 -14.74 -3.40 -12.73
N PHE A 113 -14.56 -4.60 -13.30
CA PHE A 113 -15.24 -5.80 -12.81
C PHE A 113 -14.83 -6.12 -11.37
N ILE A 114 -13.52 -6.09 -11.06
CA ILE A 114 -13.03 -6.37 -9.71
C ILE A 114 -13.51 -5.30 -8.73
N THR A 115 -13.54 -4.01 -9.11
CA THR A 115 -14.11 -2.92 -8.31
C THR A 115 -15.58 -3.16 -8.00
N SER A 116 -16.36 -3.59 -9.00
CA SER A 116 -17.79 -3.91 -8.80
C SER A 116 -17.99 -5.12 -7.87
N LYS A 117 -17.11 -6.12 -7.96
CA LYS A 117 -17.10 -7.25 -7.01
C LYS A 117 -16.71 -6.81 -5.59
N ALA A 118 -15.72 -5.90 -5.46
CA ALA A 118 -15.34 -5.32 -4.18
C ALA A 118 -16.53 -4.62 -3.51
N LEU A 119 -17.28 -3.81 -4.24
CA LEU A 119 -18.49 -3.16 -3.74
C LEU A 119 -19.56 -4.18 -3.33
N SER A 120 -19.73 -5.26 -4.11
CA SER A 120 -20.66 -6.33 -3.76
C SER A 120 -20.30 -6.99 -2.43
N GLU A 121 -19.02 -7.26 -2.18
CA GLU A 121 -18.53 -7.80 -0.90
C GLU A 121 -18.78 -6.82 0.26
N ILE A 122 -18.47 -5.54 0.06
CA ILE A 122 -18.70 -4.50 1.09
C ILE A 122 -20.19 -4.39 1.45
N VAL A 123 -21.10 -4.51 0.48
CA VAL A 123 -22.55 -4.51 0.73
C VAL A 123 -22.97 -5.73 1.56
N GLN A 124 -22.32 -6.89 1.41
CA GLN A 124 -22.61 -8.08 2.23
C GLN A 124 -22.23 -7.89 3.72
N THR A 125 -21.40 -6.93 4.07
CA THR A 125 -21.14 -6.58 5.49
C THR A 125 -22.39 -6.08 6.20
N ARG A 126 -23.41 -5.61 5.45
CA ARG A 126 -24.61 -4.94 5.94
C ARG A 126 -24.33 -3.76 6.88
N SER A 127 -23.15 -3.19 6.79
CA SER A 127 -22.71 -2.01 7.53
C SER A 127 -22.70 -0.79 6.62
N LEU A 128 -23.51 0.22 6.94
CA LEU A 128 -23.49 1.48 6.21
C LEU A 128 -22.12 2.17 6.37
N GLU A 129 -21.54 2.11 7.56
CA GLU A 129 -20.18 2.64 7.81
C GLU A 129 -19.14 1.99 6.89
N ALA A 130 -19.21 0.68 6.65
CA ALA A 130 -18.30 0.00 5.74
C ALA A 130 -18.46 0.50 4.29
N VAL A 131 -19.68 0.74 3.85
CA VAL A 131 -19.98 1.30 2.51
C VAL A 131 -19.43 2.73 2.40
N GLU A 132 -19.75 3.61 3.36
CA GLU A 132 -19.30 5.00 3.40
C GLU A 132 -17.77 5.09 3.43
N ARG A 133 -17.13 4.29 4.29
CA ARG A 133 -15.68 4.26 4.42
C ARG A 133 -14.97 3.75 3.16
N THR A 134 -15.55 2.75 2.49
CA THR A 134 -14.99 2.25 1.22
C THR A 134 -15.17 3.26 0.08
N ALA A 135 -16.31 3.95 0.03
CA ALA A 135 -16.51 5.03 -0.94
C ALA A 135 -15.53 6.19 -0.71
N TRP A 136 -15.36 6.62 0.55
CA TRP A 136 -14.34 7.61 0.93
C TRP A 136 -12.93 7.15 0.54
N LEU A 137 -12.60 5.88 0.78
CA LEU A 137 -11.29 5.32 0.42
C LEU A 137 -11.04 5.41 -1.08
N GLY A 138 -12.01 5.02 -1.93
CA GLY A 138 -11.88 5.11 -3.38
C GLY A 138 -11.61 6.54 -3.86
N GLN A 139 -12.33 7.52 -3.30
CA GLN A 139 -12.10 8.94 -3.58
C GLN A 139 -10.69 9.38 -3.13
N THR A 140 -10.28 8.96 -1.93
CA THR A 140 -8.98 9.33 -1.34
C THR A 140 -7.81 8.77 -2.14
N LEU A 141 -7.91 7.52 -2.62
CA LEU A 141 -6.89 6.92 -3.47
C LEU A 141 -6.73 7.68 -4.80
N ALA A 142 -7.85 7.98 -5.47
CA ALA A 142 -7.82 8.75 -6.72
C ALA A 142 -7.28 10.18 -6.52
N ASP A 143 -7.68 10.85 -5.44
CA ASP A 143 -7.16 12.18 -5.08
C ASP A 143 -5.65 12.14 -4.78
N GLY A 144 -5.16 11.08 -4.15
CA GLY A 144 -3.73 10.84 -3.91
C GLY A 144 -2.92 10.73 -5.21
N GLU A 145 -3.43 9.99 -6.21
CA GLU A 145 -2.80 9.88 -7.52
C GLU A 145 -2.78 11.23 -8.26
N LEU A 146 -3.90 11.94 -8.28
CA LEU A 146 -3.98 13.27 -8.90
C LEU A 146 -3.08 14.29 -8.20
N LEU A 147 -2.97 14.22 -6.87
CA LEU A 147 -2.06 15.05 -6.10
C LEU A 147 -0.59 14.75 -6.45
N GLN A 148 -0.23 13.48 -6.57
CA GLN A 148 1.10 13.08 -7.02
C GLN A 148 1.41 13.64 -8.40
N LEU A 149 0.50 13.51 -9.37
CA LEU A 149 0.65 14.07 -10.70
C LEU A 149 0.79 15.61 -10.67
N SER A 150 -0.02 16.29 -9.85
CA SER A 150 0.07 17.75 -9.73
C SER A 150 1.38 18.21 -9.07
N ASN A 151 1.92 17.43 -8.14
CA ASN A 151 3.19 17.74 -7.47
C ASN A 151 4.39 17.63 -8.41
N THR A 152 4.33 16.81 -9.47
CA THR A 152 5.40 16.77 -10.49
C THR A 152 5.52 18.08 -11.26
N GLN A 153 4.45 18.88 -11.33
CA GLN A 153 4.44 20.18 -12.04
C GLN A 153 4.90 21.35 -11.15
N ARG A 154 5.10 21.15 -9.84
CA ARG A 154 5.52 22.22 -8.92
C ARG A 154 7.01 22.44 -8.97
N SER A 155 7.46 23.67 -8.81
CA SER A 155 8.91 24.04 -8.69
C SER A 155 9.44 23.97 -7.26
N THR A 156 8.58 23.71 -6.27
CA THR A 156 8.94 23.59 -4.85
C THR A 156 9.07 22.14 -4.41
N PHE A 157 9.98 21.89 -3.48
CA PHE A 157 10.19 20.60 -2.83
C PHE A 157 9.67 20.69 -1.40
N CYS A 158 8.67 19.88 -1.04
CA CYS A 158 7.99 19.95 0.23
C CYS A 158 7.75 18.54 0.80
N GLN A 159 8.26 18.27 1.98
CA GLN A 159 8.05 16.99 2.65
C GLN A 159 6.59 16.79 3.09
N ASP A 160 5.89 17.86 3.52
CA ASP A 160 4.48 17.77 3.89
C ASP A 160 3.62 17.31 2.70
N ALA A 161 3.90 17.83 1.49
CA ALA A 161 3.21 17.41 0.27
C ALA A 161 3.51 15.93 -0.08
N TYR A 162 4.70 15.43 0.20
CA TYR A 162 5.04 14.03 0.06
C TYR A 162 4.24 13.17 1.06
N PHE A 163 4.23 13.56 2.35
CA PHE A 163 3.46 12.82 3.37
C PHE A 163 1.95 12.85 3.07
N GLU A 164 1.42 13.92 2.52
CA GLU A 164 0.02 13.98 2.09
C GLU A 164 -0.25 12.95 0.97
N VAL A 165 0.62 12.84 -0.02
CA VAL A 165 0.49 11.85 -1.10
C VAL A 165 0.49 10.44 -0.56
N ILE A 166 1.51 10.05 0.23
CA ILE A 166 1.61 8.67 0.73
C ILE A 166 0.53 8.34 1.76
N SER A 167 0.02 9.34 2.47
CA SER A 167 -1.14 9.19 3.36
C SER A 167 -2.38 8.79 2.57
N LYS A 168 -2.68 9.49 1.46
CA LYS A 168 -3.84 9.23 0.61
C LYS A 168 -3.68 7.96 -0.22
N LYS A 169 -2.54 7.79 -0.88
CA LYS A 169 -2.29 6.70 -1.84
C LYS A 169 -2.07 5.35 -1.17
N THR A 170 -1.43 5.32 0.00
CA THR A 170 -1.00 4.08 0.65
C THR A 170 -1.60 3.92 2.04
N ALA A 171 -1.44 4.89 2.95
CA ALA A 171 -1.82 4.74 4.34
C ALA A 171 -3.35 4.68 4.55
N ALA A 172 -4.14 5.37 3.74
CA ALA A 172 -5.60 5.35 3.81
C ALA A 172 -6.20 3.95 3.69
N LEU A 173 -5.62 3.08 2.85
CA LEU A 173 -6.08 1.71 2.70
C LEU A 173 -5.75 0.86 3.94
N PHE A 174 -4.53 0.95 4.50
CA PHE A 174 -4.18 0.24 5.74
C PHE A 174 -5.02 0.73 6.93
N SER A 175 -5.23 2.04 7.05
CA SER A 175 -6.10 2.66 8.03
C SER A 175 -7.54 2.13 7.93
N THR A 176 -8.10 2.06 6.70
CA THR A 176 -9.44 1.52 6.46
C THR A 176 -9.52 0.02 6.77
N CYS A 177 -8.49 -0.77 6.45
CA CYS A 177 -8.43 -2.19 6.82
C CYS A 177 -8.51 -2.38 8.35
N ALA A 178 -7.71 -1.63 9.10
CA ALA A 178 -7.70 -1.73 10.55
C ALA A 178 -9.02 -1.25 11.18
N ARG A 179 -9.54 -0.10 10.73
CA ARG A 179 -10.83 0.43 11.18
C ARG A 179 -11.98 -0.53 10.97
N LEU A 180 -12.17 -1.00 9.71
CA LEU A 180 -13.29 -1.88 9.39
C LEU A 180 -13.14 -3.25 10.03
N GLY A 181 -11.91 -3.77 10.15
CA GLY A 181 -11.66 -4.99 10.92
C GLY A 181 -12.14 -4.85 12.35
N ALA A 182 -11.66 -3.87 13.10
CA ALA A 182 -12.03 -3.61 14.48
C ALA A 182 -13.54 -3.38 14.65
N ARG A 183 -14.13 -2.52 13.82
CA ARG A 183 -15.55 -2.19 13.86
C ARG A 183 -16.44 -3.42 13.64
N LEU A 184 -16.15 -4.21 12.61
CA LEU A 184 -16.95 -5.39 12.26
C LEU A 184 -16.66 -6.59 13.17
N GLY A 185 -15.55 -6.57 13.92
CA GLY A 185 -15.25 -7.51 14.99
C GLY A 185 -15.95 -7.18 16.32
N GLY A 186 -16.56 -5.99 16.44
CA GLY A 186 -17.31 -5.58 17.63
C GLY A 186 -16.55 -4.69 18.63
N ALA A 187 -15.39 -4.16 18.24
CA ALA A 187 -14.60 -3.25 19.09
C ALA A 187 -15.38 -1.96 19.40
N ASP A 188 -15.09 -1.38 20.55
CA ASP A 188 -15.59 -0.05 20.92
C ASP A 188 -14.92 1.07 20.08
N GLU A 189 -15.46 2.29 20.15
CA GLU A 189 -14.98 3.41 19.33
C GLU A 189 -13.54 3.81 19.65
N ALA A 190 -13.11 3.67 20.91
CA ALA A 190 -11.74 3.99 21.31
C ALA A 190 -10.73 3.03 20.67
N THR A 191 -11.03 1.72 20.73
CA THR A 191 -10.24 0.67 20.10
C THR A 191 -10.24 0.79 18.57
N VAL A 192 -11.41 1.09 17.96
CA VAL A 192 -11.51 1.33 16.51
C VAL A 192 -10.63 2.51 16.08
N SER A 193 -10.68 3.64 16.79
CA SER A 193 -9.87 4.82 16.50
C SER A 193 -8.38 4.57 16.70
N CYS A 194 -8.01 3.83 17.73
CA CYS A 194 -6.64 3.41 18.01
C CYS A 194 -6.09 2.54 16.87
N LEU A 195 -6.81 1.51 16.45
CA LEU A 195 -6.39 0.61 15.38
C LEU A 195 -6.40 1.29 14.01
N GLU A 196 -7.34 2.22 13.77
CA GLU A 196 -7.32 3.06 12.56
C GLU A 196 -6.01 3.86 12.48
N HIS A 197 -5.59 4.51 13.58
CA HIS A 197 -4.34 5.25 13.64
C HIS A 197 -3.13 4.32 13.48
N PHE A 198 -3.11 3.17 14.15
CA PHE A 198 -2.10 2.15 13.95
C PHE A 198 -1.98 1.75 12.46
N GLY A 199 -3.10 1.45 11.81
CA GLY A 199 -3.12 1.12 10.37
C GLY A 199 -2.57 2.23 9.50
N HIS A 200 -2.86 3.50 9.83
CA HIS A 200 -2.30 4.64 9.14
C HIS A 200 -0.77 4.69 9.23
N LEU A 201 -0.22 4.57 10.46
CA LEU A 201 1.23 4.56 10.69
C LEU A 201 1.92 3.37 10.00
N VAL A 202 1.29 2.18 10.01
CA VAL A 202 1.77 1.02 9.25
C VAL A 202 1.86 1.33 7.76
N GLY A 203 0.85 2.00 7.19
CA GLY A 203 0.84 2.37 5.78
C GLY A 203 1.92 3.38 5.41
N LEU A 204 2.20 4.36 6.27
CA LEU A 204 3.31 5.30 6.11
C LEU A 204 4.66 4.57 6.17
N CYS A 205 4.88 3.70 7.16
CA CYS A 205 6.10 2.88 7.25
C CYS A 205 6.26 1.98 6.02
N PHE A 206 5.14 1.44 5.50
CA PHE A 206 5.15 0.61 4.30
C PHE A 206 5.68 1.38 3.10
N GLN A 207 5.21 2.61 2.87
CA GLN A 207 5.67 3.42 1.75
C GLN A 207 7.10 3.89 1.93
N LEU A 208 7.47 4.39 3.14
CA LEU A 208 8.85 4.79 3.42
C LEU A 208 9.84 3.66 3.18
N ARG A 209 9.48 2.42 3.53
CA ARG A 209 10.33 1.27 3.27
C ARG A 209 10.50 0.99 1.77
N ASP A 210 9.43 1.12 0.97
CA ASP A 210 9.53 0.98 -0.49
C ASP A 210 10.43 2.06 -1.10
N ASP A 211 10.30 3.31 -0.65
CA ASP A 211 11.11 4.42 -1.12
C ASP A 211 12.60 4.27 -0.76
N ILE A 212 12.90 3.70 0.42
CA ILE A 212 14.27 3.38 0.83
C ILE A 212 14.86 2.27 -0.05
N PHE A 213 14.06 1.26 -0.42
CA PHE A 213 14.51 0.18 -1.30
C PHE A 213 14.98 0.65 -2.67
N ASP A 214 14.43 1.74 -3.17
CA ASP A 214 14.86 2.31 -4.48
C ASP A 214 16.35 2.73 -4.48
N PHE A 215 16.96 2.89 -3.30
CA PHE A 215 18.38 3.24 -3.10
C PHE A 215 19.27 2.05 -2.68
N ASP A 216 18.70 0.89 -2.31
CA ASP A 216 19.46 -0.23 -1.75
C ASP A 216 20.14 -1.08 -2.84
N GLU A 217 21.48 -1.21 -2.74
CA GLU A 217 22.27 -2.02 -3.67
C GLU A 217 22.15 -3.53 -3.44
N SER A 218 21.92 -3.93 -2.19
CA SER A 218 21.98 -5.34 -1.80
C SER A 218 20.76 -6.15 -2.26
N LEU A 219 19.68 -5.46 -2.64
CA LEU A 219 18.40 -6.05 -3.01
C LEU A 219 18.16 -6.12 -4.53
N ASN A 220 19.17 -5.80 -5.34
CA ASN A 220 19.07 -5.75 -6.80
C ASN A 220 18.87 -7.13 -7.43
N VAL A 221 17.65 -7.60 -7.44
CA VAL A 221 17.17 -8.61 -8.38
C VAL A 221 16.74 -7.91 -9.67
N GLY A 222 17.71 -7.33 -10.40
CA GLY A 222 17.52 -6.91 -11.80
C GLY A 222 16.85 -5.56 -12.05
N LYS A 223 16.58 -4.70 -11.04
CA LYS A 223 16.12 -3.31 -11.27
C LYS A 223 17.26 -2.32 -11.04
N PRO A 224 17.47 -1.34 -11.93
CA PRO A 224 18.45 -0.28 -11.70
C PRO A 224 17.95 0.66 -10.58
N LYS A 225 18.88 1.18 -9.75
CA LYS A 225 18.60 2.17 -8.69
C LYS A 225 17.89 3.41 -9.24
N GLY A 226 17.11 4.08 -8.38
CA GLY A 226 16.48 5.34 -8.75
C GLY A 226 15.34 5.15 -9.74
N ASN A 227 14.55 4.09 -9.62
CA ASN A 227 13.38 3.88 -10.46
C ASN A 227 12.34 4.99 -10.24
N ASP A 228 12.10 5.39 -9.00
CA ASP A 228 11.21 6.51 -8.67
C ASP A 228 11.69 7.81 -9.33
N LEU A 229 12.99 8.06 -9.34
CA LEU A 229 13.56 9.22 -10.03
C LEU A 229 13.37 9.14 -11.55
N ARG A 230 13.43 7.95 -12.16
CA ARG A 230 13.14 7.79 -13.60
C ARG A 230 11.67 8.07 -13.91
N GLU A 231 10.80 7.79 -12.97
CA GLU A 231 9.37 8.10 -13.02
C GLU A 231 9.04 9.54 -12.59
N GLY A 232 10.05 10.39 -12.41
CA GLY A 232 9.88 11.80 -12.01
C GLY A 232 9.44 12.00 -10.56
N LYS A 233 9.45 10.93 -9.74
CA LYS A 233 9.03 10.95 -8.34
C LYS A 233 10.20 11.30 -7.44
N LEU A 234 10.04 12.35 -6.62
CA LEU A 234 11.01 12.72 -5.58
C LEU A 234 10.46 12.27 -4.23
N THR A 235 11.05 11.20 -3.71
CA THR A 235 10.64 10.58 -2.44
C THR A 235 11.38 11.21 -1.25
N LEU A 236 11.03 10.83 -0.01
CA LEU A 236 11.54 11.46 1.20
C LEU A 236 13.07 11.55 1.27
N PRO A 237 13.85 10.51 0.91
CA PRO A 237 15.31 10.61 0.89
C PRO A 237 15.82 11.77 0.04
N VAL A 238 15.27 11.94 -1.17
CA VAL A 238 15.66 12.99 -2.10
C VAL A 238 15.23 14.37 -1.59
N LEU A 239 13.99 14.48 -1.08
CA LEU A 239 13.46 15.73 -0.55
C LEU A 239 14.30 16.25 0.62
N HIS A 240 14.77 15.35 1.50
CA HIS A 240 15.70 15.71 2.58
C HIS A 240 17.05 16.20 2.01
N ALA A 241 17.62 15.50 1.05
CA ALA A 241 18.89 15.88 0.46
C ALA A 241 18.84 17.24 -0.25
N LEU A 242 17.68 17.60 -0.80
CA LEU A 242 17.44 18.88 -1.47
C LEU A 242 17.22 20.05 -0.50
N ASP A 243 17.02 19.80 0.79
CA ASP A 243 16.90 20.86 1.77
C ASP A 243 18.24 21.58 1.94
N GLY A 244 18.25 22.89 1.65
CA GLY A 244 19.49 23.70 1.66
C GLY A 244 20.52 23.29 0.60
N CYS A 245 20.14 22.62 -0.48
CA CYS A 245 21.03 22.29 -1.59
C CYS A 245 21.40 23.52 -2.43
N ASP A 246 22.46 23.38 -3.24
CA ASP A 246 22.85 24.38 -4.23
C ASP A 246 21.90 24.44 -5.43
N ASP A 247 22.04 25.48 -6.25
CA ASP A 247 21.21 25.70 -7.44
C ASP A 247 21.37 24.63 -8.52
N TYR A 248 22.52 23.95 -8.56
CA TYR A 248 22.76 22.89 -9.52
C TYR A 248 21.88 21.67 -9.23
N HIS A 249 21.93 21.13 -8.00
CA HIS A 249 21.11 19.98 -7.61
C HIS A 249 19.61 20.30 -7.60
N ARG A 250 19.24 21.54 -7.28
CA ARG A 250 17.86 22.01 -7.43
C ARG A 250 17.39 21.92 -8.89
N ARG A 251 18.16 22.40 -9.85
CA ARG A 251 17.84 22.30 -11.29
C ARG A 251 17.81 20.86 -11.76
N LEU A 252 18.72 20.03 -11.26
CA LEU A 252 18.76 18.60 -11.58
C LEU A 252 17.48 17.89 -11.13
N ALA A 253 17.01 18.14 -9.91
CA ALA A 253 15.76 17.61 -9.41
C ALA A 253 14.54 18.06 -10.24
N LEU A 254 14.52 19.32 -10.72
CA LEU A 254 13.47 19.80 -11.62
C LEU A 254 13.50 19.10 -12.98
N LYS A 255 14.70 18.82 -13.54
CA LYS A 255 14.83 18.02 -14.77
C LYS A 255 14.30 16.59 -14.58
N VAL A 256 14.57 15.97 -13.42
CA VAL A 256 14.03 14.65 -13.07
C VAL A 256 12.50 14.70 -13.07
N ARG A 257 11.89 15.68 -12.39
CA ARG A 257 10.42 15.85 -12.40
C ARG A 257 9.83 16.06 -13.79
N ALA A 258 10.56 16.74 -14.66
CA ALA A 258 10.14 17.00 -16.04
C ALA A 258 10.38 15.82 -16.99
N HIS A 259 10.94 14.70 -16.51
CA HIS A 259 11.40 13.57 -17.33
C HIS A 259 12.45 13.95 -18.39
N GLU A 260 13.22 15.00 -18.14
CA GLU A 260 14.28 15.52 -19.02
C GLU A 260 15.69 15.10 -18.58
N ALA A 261 15.82 14.45 -17.42
CA ALA A 261 17.11 14.03 -16.89
C ALA A 261 17.64 12.78 -17.62
N SER A 262 18.90 12.82 -17.99
CA SER A 262 19.64 11.66 -18.51
C SER A 262 19.88 10.62 -17.40
N ARG A 263 20.23 9.39 -17.78
CA ARG A 263 20.60 8.33 -16.84
C ARG A 263 21.77 8.72 -15.92
N LEU A 264 22.74 9.48 -16.44
CA LEU A 264 23.88 9.96 -15.64
C LEU A 264 23.45 11.01 -14.62
N GLU A 265 22.57 11.93 -15.01
CA GLU A 265 22.03 12.95 -14.12
C GLU A 265 21.15 12.33 -13.01
N ILE A 266 20.38 11.26 -13.33
CA ILE A 266 19.63 10.51 -12.31
C ILE A 266 20.59 9.84 -11.32
N GLN A 267 21.66 9.19 -11.82
CA GLN A 267 22.65 8.56 -10.95
C GLN A 267 23.35 9.61 -10.06
N GLU A 268 23.66 10.77 -10.58
CA GLU A 268 24.26 11.88 -9.82
C GLU A 268 23.33 12.33 -8.68
N LEU A 269 22.02 12.43 -8.94
CA LEU A 269 21.03 12.77 -7.89
C LEU A 269 20.88 11.66 -6.84
N VAL A 270 20.98 10.38 -7.24
CA VAL A 270 21.05 9.24 -6.32
C VAL A 270 22.27 9.36 -5.41
N ASP A 271 23.46 9.56 -5.97
CA ASP A 271 24.71 9.67 -5.22
C ASP A 271 24.70 10.88 -4.27
N PHE A 272 24.18 12.01 -4.74
CA PHE A 272 23.95 13.20 -3.91
C PHE A 272 23.03 12.92 -2.74
N THR A 273 21.92 12.22 -2.98
CA THR A 273 20.95 11.81 -1.93
C THR A 273 21.61 10.95 -0.86
N ILE A 274 22.41 9.97 -1.26
CA ILE A 274 23.15 9.10 -0.35
C ILE A 274 24.15 9.91 0.48
N GLN A 275 24.97 10.77 -0.18
CA GLN A 275 25.99 11.60 0.49
C GLN A 275 25.40 12.60 1.48
N ARG A 276 24.21 13.14 1.20
CA ARG A 276 23.48 14.08 2.08
C ARG A 276 22.73 13.40 3.22
N GLY A 277 22.83 12.06 3.34
CA GLY A 277 22.19 11.31 4.41
C GLY A 277 20.67 11.14 4.25
N GLY A 278 20.14 11.28 3.03
CA GLY A 278 18.70 11.19 2.77
C GLY A 278 18.10 9.84 3.19
N ILE A 279 18.84 8.73 2.97
CA ILE A 279 18.41 7.39 3.39
C ILE A 279 18.33 7.29 4.92
N ALA A 280 19.38 7.72 5.62
CA ALA A 280 19.41 7.68 7.09
C ALA A 280 18.30 8.53 7.72
N TYR A 281 17.95 9.66 7.10
CA TYR A 281 16.82 10.48 7.51
C TYR A 281 15.49 9.74 7.34
N ALA A 282 15.24 9.14 6.18
CA ALA A 282 14.01 8.39 5.93
C ALA A 282 13.88 7.17 6.87
N GLU A 283 14.98 6.47 7.15
CA GLU A 283 15.03 5.41 8.16
C GLU A 283 14.69 5.93 9.57
N SER A 284 15.22 7.08 9.95
CA SER A 284 14.93 7.73 11.24
C SER A 284 13.44 8.07 11.38
N GLU A 285 12.83 8.65 10.33
CA GLU A 285 11.40 8.95 10.32
C GLU A 285 10.54 7.68 10.38
N MET A 286 10.91 6.64 9.65
CA MET A 286 10.24 5.33 9.70
C MET A 286 10.33 4.73 11.11
N GLN A 287 11.47 4.80 11.80
CA GLN A 287 11.61 4.32 13.19
C GLN A 287 10.80 5.16 14.18
N ARG A 288 10.69 6.47 13.98
CA ARG A 288 9.83 7.34 14.77
C ARG A 288 8.36 6.93 14.65
N LEU A 289 7.86 6.76 13.43
CA LEU A 289 6.48 6.30 13.16
C LEU A 289 6.23 4.89 13.71
N ARG A 290 7.23 3.99 13.59
CA ARG A 290 7.16 2.66 14.18
C ARG A 290 7.02 2.70 15.70
N ALA A 291 7.80 3.53 16.38
CA ALA A 291 7.70 3.66 17.84
C ALA A 291 6.32 4.17 18.26
N GLU A 292 5.79 5.20 17.57
CA GLU A 292 4.45 5.73 17.81
C GLU A 292 3.37 4.64 17.60
N ALA A 293 3.48 3.84 16.55
CA ALA A 293 2.55 2.75 16.27
C ALA A 293 2.58 1.66 17.36
N LEU A 294 3.76 1.30 17.88
CA LEU A 294 3.89 0.31 18.97
C LEU A 294 3.24 0.77 20.26
N GLU A 295 3.32 2.07 20.60
CA GLU A 295 2.66 2.63 21.78
C GLU A 295 1.14 2.43 21.75
N LEU A 296 0.52 2.53 20.58
CA LEU A 296 -0.92 2.30 20.40
C LEU A 296 -1.34 0.87 20.78
N LEU A 297 -0.46 -0.11 20.65
CA LEU A 297 -0.78 -1.51 20.93
C LEU A 297 -0.83 -1.84 22.42
N HIS A 298 -0.28 -0.99 23.30
CA HIS A 298 -0.27 -1.23 24.76
C HIS A 298 -1.67 -1.22 25.38
N GLY A 299 -2.64 -0.59 24.73
CA GLY A 299 -4.04 -0.51 25.19
C GLY A 299 -4.95 -1.61 24.71
N LEU A 300 -4.47 -2.56 23.89
CA LEU A 300 -5.27 -3.65 23.34
C LEU A 300 -5.54 -4.73 24.38
N HIS A 301 -6.70 -5.37 24.27
CA HIS A 301 -7.19 -6.37 25.22
C HIS A 301 -6.61 -7.75 24.95
N ASP A 302 -6.47 -8.14 23.67
CA ASP A 302 -5.93 -9.45 23.29
C ASP A 302 -4.40 -9.35 23.08
N HIS A 303 -3.66 -9.89 24.04
CA HIS A 303 -2.19 -9.88 23.99
C HIS A 303 -1.60 -10.65 22.78
N GLU A 304 -2.26 -11.74 22.33
CA GLU A 304 -1.78 -12.47 21.14
C GLU A 304 -1.97 -11.63 19.88
N VAL A 305 -3.09 -10.90 19.78
CA VAL A 305 -3.34 -9.96 18.68
C VAL A 305 -2.37 -8.77 18.74
N ALA A 306 -2.18 -8.17 19.92
CA ALA A 306 -1.22 -7.08 20.10
C ALA A 306 0.20 -7.49 19.65
N GLN A 307 0.65 -8.68 20.05
CA GLN A 307 1.94 -9.23 19.64
C GLN A 307 1.98 -9.49 18.11
N ALA A 308 0.91 -10.03 17.54
CA ALA A 308 0.84 -10.26 16.10
C ALA A 308 0.86 -8.96 15.29
N LEU A 309 0.19 -7.89 15.75
CA LEU A 309 0.22 -6.56 15.15
C LEU A 309 1.60 -5.91 15.26
N ALA A 310 2.30 -6.07 16.39
CA ALA A 310 3.68 -5.62 16.53
C ALA A 310 4.62 -6.34 15.55
N LEU A 311 4.50 -7.66 15.42
CA LEU A 311 5.26 -8.45 14.44
C LEU A 311 4.89 -8.08 12.99
N PHE A 312 3.63 -7.71 12.74
CA PHE A 312 3.17 -7.23 11.43
C PHE A 312 3.87 -5.92 11.05
N LEU A 313 3.93 -4.96 11.97
CA LEU A 313 4.65 -3.71 11.78
C LEU A 313 6.15 -3.95 11.58
N ASP A 314 6.77 -4.81 12.40
CA ASP A 314 8.18 -5.19 12.25
C ASP A 314 8.45 -5.82 10.89
N TYR A 315 7.54 -6.67 10.42
CA TYR A 315 7.64 -7.26 9.09
C TYR A 315 7.61 -6.19 8.00
N VAL A 316 6.74 -5.19 8.12
CA VAL A 316 6.66 -4.06 7.17
C VAL A 316 7.97 -3.28 7.13
N VAL A 317 8.53 -2.95 8.29
CA VAL A 317 9.75 -2.14 8.42
C VAL A 317 11.03 -2.91 8.02
N GLN A 318 11.08 -4.22 8.29
CA GLN A 318 12.28 -5.05 8.07
C GLN A 318 12.25 -5.88 6.78
N ARG A 319 11.11 -5.87 6.05
CA ARG A 319 10.97 -6.69 4.84
C ARG A 319 12.09 -6.38 3.85
N ASN A 320 12.59 -7.45 3.22
CA ASN A 320 13.34 -7.41 1.98
C ASN A 320 12.36 -7.74 0.85
N LEU A 321 12.55 -7.18 -0.34
CA LEU A 321 11.65 -7.31 -1.49
C LEU A 321 11.25 -8.76 -1.80
#